data_f90121ec8d952a2aa6882248fb0fa1e5
#
_entry.id   f90121ec8d952a2aa6882248fb0fa1e5
#
_cell.length_a   1.000
_cell.length_b   1.000
_cell.length_c   1.000
_cell.angle_alpha   90.00
_cell.angle_beta   90.00
_cell.angle_gamma   90.00
#
_symmetry.space_group_name_H-M   'P 1'
#
loop_
_entity.id
_entity.type
_entity.pdbx_description
1 polymer ?
#
loop_
_entity_poly.entity_id
_entity_poly.type
_entity_poly.pdbx_seq_one_letter_code
_entity_poly.pdbx_strand_id
1 'polypeptide(L)'
;EWKYCPIRSITVEAQEARVDHADQKAIRFDIHGTINDEIFFVIESQRHGDFKTIMKRMQYYLARLLAGQKLRGKKYGQMKAAWLILIADYPFFPWTGLIADETEMSLKTMQMPLTQMTHLSIMETGRTEYLREKAIQKLSGLERWAILYGNLADPEKREWIRQICERDENLRKVVRKMSEMTMDFEAYFRETKAIMAELERADRQREWLEQG
;
A
#
# COMPACT_ATOMS: atom_id res chain seq x y z
N GLU A 1 9.84 -0.97 -17.91
CA GLU A 1 8.70 -0.19 -17.49
C GLU A 1 7.64 -1.07 -16.80
N TRP A 2 8.10 -1.93 -15.92
CA TRP A 2 7.24 -2.85 -15.18
C TRP A 2 6.18 -2.10 -14.34
N LYS A 3 6.45 -0.88 -13.88
CA LYS A 3 5.49 -0.09 -13.09
C LYS A 3 4.20 0.24 -13.85
N TYR A 4 4.22 0.12 -15.16
CA TYR A 4 3.04 0.24 -16.01
C TYR A 4 2.53 -1.10 -16.53
N CYS A 5 3.19 -2.22 -16.17
CA CYS A 5 2.72 -3.55 -16.53
C CYS A 5 1.46 -3.88 -15.69
N PRO A 6 0.36 -4.28 -16.34
CA PRO A 6 -0.84 -4.66 -15.61
C PRO A 6 -0.56 -5.78 -14.62
N ILE A 7 -1.03 -5.64 -13.39
CA ILE A 7 -0.99 -6.71 -12.41
C ILE A 7 -1.99 -7.79 -12.84
N ARG A 8 -1.46 -8.97 -13.18
CA ARG A 8 -2.24 -10.14 -13.61
C ARG A 8 -2.42 -11.16 -12.50
N SER A 9 -1.41 -11.27 -11.62
CA SER A 9 -1.42 -12.19 -10.50
C SER A 9 -0.65 -11.61 -9.32
N ILE A 10 -1.12 -11.92 -8.11
CA ILE A 10 -0.42 -11.65 -6.85
C ILE A 10 -0.44 -12.95 -6.05
N THR A 11 0.73 -13.40 -5.63
CA THR A 11 0.89 -14.51 -4.70
C THR A 11 1.42 -13.96 -3.40
N VAL A 12 0.66 -14.08 -2.32
CA VAL A 12 1.09 -13.71 -0.96
C VAL A 12 1.71 -14.94 -0.32
N GLU A 13 2.90 -14.77 0.26
CA GLU A 13 3.61 -15.84 0.95
C GLU A 13 3.35 -15.75 2.46
N ALA A 14 3.42 -16.91 3.15
CA ALA A 14 3.32 -16.95 4.60
C ALA A 14 4.48 -16.18 5.24
N GLN A 15 4.23 -15.55 6.40
CA GLN A 15 5.27 -14.85 7.16
C GLN A 15 6.33 -15.85 7.64
N GLU A 16 7.47 -15.89 6.98
CA GLU A 16 8.65 -16.61 7.44
C GLU A 16 9.76 -15.63 7.80
N ALA A 17 10.40 -15.85 8.95
CA ALA A 17 11.61 -15.12 9.30
C ALA A 17 12.75 -15.64 8.42
N ARG A 18 13.18 -14.87 7.42
CA ARG A 18 14.33 -15.23 6.59
C ARG A 18 15.63 -14.87 7.32
N VAL A 19 16.28 -15.89 7.88
CA VAL A 19 17.63 -15.80 8.39
C VAL A 19 18.51 -16.66 7.49
N ASP A 20 19.29 -16.03 6.60
CA ASP A 20 20.15 -16.77 5.68
C ASP A 20 21.52 -17.16 6.33
N HIS A 21 21.97 -16.39 7.33
CA HIS A 21 23.21 -16.64 8.11
C HIS A 21 23.02 -16.19 9.55
N ALA A 22 23.65 -16.88 10.50
CA ALA A 22 23.55 -16.63 11.94
C ALA A 22 23.94 -15.19 12.37
N ASP A 23 24.84 -14.55 11.63
CA ASP A 23 25.32 -13.19 11.91
C ASP A 23 24.45 -12.08 11.31
N GLN A 24 23.38 -12.44 10.58
CA GLN A 24 22.54 -11.47 9.94
C GLN A 24 21.33 -11.13 10.81
N LYS A 25 20.93 -9.86 10.78
CA LYS A 25 19.70 -9.43 11.45
C LYS A 25 18.51 -10.15 10.83
N ALA A 26 17.74 -10.85 11.63
CA ALA A 26 16.49 -11.47 11.20
C ALA A 26 15.55 -10.40 10.62
N ILE A 27 14.95 -10.71 9.47
CA ILE A 27 13.95 -9.86 8.83
C ILE A 27 12.63 -10.61 8.88
N ARG A 28 11.61 -9.93 9.40
CA ARG A 28 10.22 -10.37 9.32
C ARG A 28 9.45 -9.29 8.59
N PHE A 29 8.85 -9.63 7.47
CA PHE A 29 8.01 -8.74 6.70
C PHE A 29 6.57 -8.82 7.19
N ASP A 30 5.83 -7.69 7.17
CA ASP A 30 4.41 -7.69 7.51
C ASP A 30 3.62 -8.45 6.46
N ILE A 31 3.78 -8.11 5.18
CA ILE A 31 3.20 -8.81 4.04
C ILE A 31 4.27 -8.90 2.94
N HIS A 32 4.41 -10.06 2.32
CA HIS A 32 5.30 -10.22 1.18
C HIS A 32 4.81 -11.28 0.20
N GLY A 33 5.37 -11.25 -1.01
CA GLY A 33 5.01 -12.20 -2.06
C GLY A 33 5.58 -11.82 -3.42
N THR A 34 4.90 -12.27 -4.47
CA THR A 34 5.29 -11.98 -5.86
C THR A 34 4.13 -11.41 -6.66
N ILE A 35 4.45 -10.49 -7.58
CA ILE A 35 3.55 -9.92 -8.57
C ILE A 35 3.97 -10.45 -9.93
N ASN A 36 3.04 -11.02 -10.70
CA ASN A 36 3.25 -11.61 -12.03
C ASN A 36 4.39 -12.64 -12.10
N ASP A 37 4.83 -13.18 -10.97
CA ASP A 37 6.04 -14.01 -10.83
C ASP A 37 7.35 -13.31 -11.28
N GLU A 38 7.35 -12.00 -11.44
CA GLU A 38 8.47 -11.19 -11.94
C GLU A 38 9.01 -10.21 -10.90
N ILE A 39 8.21 -9.85 -9.90
CA ILE A 39 8.53 -8.83 -8.91
C ILE A 39 8.29 -9.39 -7.52
N PHE A 40 9.30 -9.35 -6.65
CA PHE A 40 9.11 -9.53 -5.23
C PHE A 40 8.54 -8.26 -4.63
N PHE A 41 7.44 -8.35 -3.89
CA PHE A 41 6.92 -7.21 -3.17
C PHE A 41 6.93 -7.44 -1.66
N VAL A 42 7.07 -6.35 -0.92
CA VAL A 42 6.93 -6.29 0.54
C VAL A 42 6.09 -5.08 0.88
N ILE A 43 5.14 -5.24 1.80
CA ILE A 43 4.40 -4.14 2.42
C ILE A 43 4.80 -4.10 3.89
N GLU A 44 5.24 -2.93 4.35
CA GLU A 44 5.61 -2.63 5.74
C GLU A 44 4.75 -1.51 6.27
N SER A 45 4.17 -1.69 7.45
CA SER A 45 3.40 -0.66 8.15
C SER A 45 4.19 -0.13 9.36
N GLN A 46 4.24 1.20 9.50
CA GLN A 46 4.95 1.87 10.58
C GLN A 46 4.07 2.93 11.23
N ARG A 47 3.98 2.89 12.57
CA ARG A 47 3.22 3.88 13.35
C ARG A 47 4.07 5.00 13.93
N HIS A 48 5.39 4.81 13.97
CA HIS A 48 6.36 5.78 14.48
C HIS A 48 7.77 5.44 14.01
N GLY A 49 8.66 6.39 14.06
CA GLY A 49 10.08 6.21 13.77
C GLY A 49 10.68 7.47 13.15
N ASP A 50 11.98 7.61 13.25
CA ASP A 50 12.69 8.69 12.56
C ASP A 50 12.95 8.31 11.10
N PHE A 51 12.83 9.30 10.24
CA PHE A 51 12.98 9.15 8.79
C PHE A 51 14.28 8.43 8.40
N LYS A 52 15.42 8.84 8.97
CA LYS A 52 16.73 8.29 8.59
C LYS A 52 16.86 6.82 8.91
N THR A 53 16.41 6.41 10.10
CA THR A 53 16.45 5.01 10.54
C THR A 53 15.51 4.14 9.70
N ILE A 54 14.30 4.61 9.45
CA ILE A 54 13.33 3.89 8.61
C ILE A 54 13.88 3.73 7.19
N MET A 55 14.40 4.79 6.57
CA MET A 55 14.95 4.71 5.22
C MET A 55 16.15 3.76 5.11
N LYS A 56 17.05 3.73 6.11
CA LYS A 56 18.13 2.73 6.15
C LYS A 56 17.61 1.31 6.23
N ARG A 57 16.56 1.08 7.03
CA ARG A 57 15.92 -0.23 7.15
C ARG A 57 15.27 -0.67 5.84
N MET A 58 14.55 0.23 5.16
CA MET A 58 13.94 -0.05 3.87
C MET A 58 14.97 -0.39 2.79
N GLN A 59 16.07 0.37 2.74
CA GLN A 59 17.19 0.07 1.83
C GLN A 59 17.83 -1.30 2.15
N TYR A 60 18.02 -1.63 3.42
CA TYR A 60 18.53 -2.93 3.83
C TYR A 60 17.58 -4.07 3.39
N TYR A 61 16.25 -3.89 3.53
CA TYR A 61 15.27 -4.87 3.11
C TYR A 61 15.28 -5.08 1.59
N LEU A 62 15.33 -4.02 0.80
CA LEU A 62 15.47 -4.11 -0.66
C LEU A 62 16.75 -4.86 -1.06
N ALA A 63 17.88 -4.52 -0.45
CA ALA A 63 19.15 -5.20 -0.71
C ALA A 63 19.06 -6.70 -0.38
N ARG A 64 18.42 -7.07 0.72
CA ARG A 64 18.21 -8.46 1.12
C ARG A 64 17.30 -9.23 0.15
N LEU A 65 16.23 -8.61 -0.34
CA LEU A 65 15.32 -9.21 -1.33
C LEU A 65 16.07 -9.52 -2.63
N LEU A 66 16.96 -8.63 -3.07
CA LEU A 66 17.77 -8.86 -4.26
C LEU A 66 18.84 -9.93 -4.02
N ALA A 67 19.61 -9.81 -2.94
CA ALA A 67 20.71 -10.74 -2.63
C ALA A 67 20.21 -12.15 -2.26
N GLY A 68 19.04 -12.27 -1.69
CA GLY A 68 18.45 -13.56 -1.29
C GLY A 68 17.94 -14.42 -2.46
N GLN A 69 18.00 -13.93 -3.70
CA GLN A 69 17.60 -14.71 -4.87
C GLN A 69 18.61 -15.80 -5.19
N LYS A 70 18.15 -17.03 -5.37
CA LYS A 70 19.00 -18.18 -5.72
C LYS A 70 19.38 -18.12 -7.19
N LEU A 71 20.50 -17.43 -7.50
CA LEU A 71 20.96 -17.18 -8.87
C LEU A 71 22.03 -18.15 -9.36
N ARG A 72 22.48 -19.14 -8.55
CA ARG A 72 23.50 -20.10 -8.97
C ARG A 72 23.08 -20.80 -10.27
N GLY A 73 23.89 -20.66 -11.32
CA GLY A 73 23.60 -21.21 -12.65
C GLY A 73 22.58 -20.42 -13.48
N LYS A 74 22.07 -19.30 -12.98
CA LYS A 74 21.14 -18.42 -13.73
C LYS A 74 21.82 -17.17 -14.25
N LYS A 75 21.28 -16.60 -15.35
CA LYS A 75 21.75 -15.31 -15.87
C LYS A 75 21.18 -14.16 -15.02
N TYR A 76 21.93 -13.06 -14.90
CA TYR A 76 21.44 -11.86 -14.19
C TYR A 76 20.13 -11.30 -14.75
N GLY A 77 19.87 -11.43 -16.05
CA GLY A 77 18.59 -11.05 -16.67
C GLY A 77 17.36 -11.84 -16.16
N GLN A 78 17.58 -12.90 -15.36
CA GLN A 78 16.51 -13.66 -14.70
C GLN A 78 16.24 -13.23 -13.26
N MET A 79 16.95 -12.19 -12.78
CA MET A 79 16.65 -11.60 -11.47
C MET A 79 15.28 -10.93 -11.50
N LYS A 80 14.49 -11.20 -10.46
CA LYS A 80 13.22 -10.51 -10.24
C LYS A 80 13.49 -9.15 -9.59
N ALA A 81 12.72 -8.14 -9.95
CA ALA A 81 12.75 -6.85 -9.27
C ALA A 81 12.24 -6.97 -7.82
N ALA A 82 12.58 -6.00 -6.98
CA ALA A 82 12.11 -5.91 -5.61
C ALA A 82 11.36 -4.58 -5.41
N TRP A 83 10.12 -4.66 -4.97
CA TRP A 83 9.27 -3.52 -4.66
C TRP A 83 8.89 -3.53 -3.18
N LEU A 84 9.27 -2.50 -2.45
CA LEU A 84 8.88 -2.28 -1.08
C LEU A 84 7.88 -1.13 -1.00
N ILE A 85 6.77 -1.36 -0.31
CA ILE A 85 5.72 -0.37 -0.06
C ILE A 85 5.73 -0.08 1.44
N LEU A 86 6.08 1.14 1.81
CA LEU A 86 6.04 1.62 3.19
C LEU A 86 4.75 2.40 3.41
N ILE A 87 3.94 1.96 4.38
CA ILE A 87 2.76 2.68 4.85
C ILE A 87 3.11 3.30 6.20
N ALA A 88 3.17 4.62 6.27
CA ALA A 88 3.51 5.37 7.48
C ALA A 88 2.24 6.03 8.08
N ASP A 89 1.79 5.51 9.23
CA ASP A 89 0.62 6.04 9.94
C ASP A 89 1.02 7.15 10.92
N TYR A 90 1.84 8.08 10.43
CA TYR A 90 2.30 9.28 11.13
C TYR A 90 2.91 10.27 10.12
N PRO A 91 3.16 11.55 10.49
CA PRO A 91 3.80 12.53 9.61
C PRO A 91 5.23 12.12 9.23
N PHE A 92 5.37 11.37 8.15
CA PHE A 92 6.66 10.87 7.65
C PHE A 92 7.41 11.91 6.83
N PHE A 93 6.67 12.75 6.10
CA PHE A 93 7.17 13.88 5.30
C PHE A 93 6.70 15.23 5.89
N PRO A 94 7.00 15.58 7.16
CA PRO A 94 6.42 16.77 7.81
C PRO A 94 6.81 18.09 7.15
N TRP A 95 7.83 18.07 6.28
CA TRP A 95 8.33 19.23 5.54
C TRP A 95 7.73 19.40 4.15
N THR A 96 6.83 18.53 3.74
CA THR A 96 6.17 18.61 2.43
C THR A 96 4.65 18.52 2.58
N GLY A 97 3.93 18.94 1.53
CA GLY A 97 2.49 18.69 1.40
C GLY A 97 2.15 17.36 0.74
N LEU A 98 3.15 16.50 0.47
CA LEU A 98 2.94 15.20 -0.16
C LEU A 98 2.55 14.16 0.89
N ILE A 99 1.70 13.23 0.49
CA ILE A 99 1.35 12.03 1.28
C ILE A 99 1.94 10.76 0.67
N ALA A 100 2.62 10.87 -0.46
CA ALA A 100 3.29 9.74 -1.08
C ALA A 100 4.43 10.20 -1.98
N ASP A 101 5.42 9.33 -2.07
CA ASP A 101 6.55 9.49 -2.97
C ASP A 101 7.13 8.12 -3.35
N GLU A 102 7.91 8.09 -4.41
CA GLU A 102 8.57 6.89 -4.92
C GLU A 102 10.06 7.16 -5.12
N THR A 103 10.87 6.13 -4.93
CA THR A 103 12.30 6.21 -5.21
C THR A 103 12.63 5.53 -6.52
N GLU A 104 13.55 6.11 -7.25
CA GLU A 104 14.13 5.54 -8.46
C GLU A 104 15.65 5.69 -8.42
N MET A 105 16.36 4.64 -8.79
CA MET A 105 17.80 4.70 -8.98
C MET A 105 18.11 5.20 -10.37
N SER A 106 18.77 6.35 -10.49
CA SER A 106 19.05 6.99 -11.78
C SER A 106 20.53 7.38 -11.94
N LEU A 107 20.98 7.45 -13.18
CA LEU A 107 22.27 8.04 -13.55
C LEU A 107 22.15 9.56 -13.41
N LYS A 108 22.83 10.11 -12.41
CA LYS A 108 22.64 11.49 -11.95
C LYS A 108 22.79 12.55 -13.06
N THR A 109 23.80 12.42 -13.91
CA THR A 109 24.04 13.40 -14.98
C THR A 109 23.10 13.23 -16.17
N MET A 110 22.77 11.98 -16.51
CA MET A 110 21.89 11.66 -17.65
C MET A 110 20.41 11.74 -17.27
N GLN A 111 20.10 11.79 -15.98
CA GLN A 111 18.73 11.73 -15.45
C GLN A 111 17.93 10.55 -16.02
N MET A 112 18.58 9.44 -16.19
CA MET A 112 18.08 8.22 -16.83
C MET A 112 17.99 7.10 -15.79
N PRO A 113 16.88 6.36 -15.69
CA PRO A 113 16.79 5.20 -14.81
C PRO A 113 17.94 4.23 -15.06
N LEU A 114 18.63 3.82 -14.00
CA LEU A 114 19.70 2.85 -14.11
C LEU A 114 19.15 1.47 -14.44
N THR A 115 18.27 0.99 -13.57
CA THR A 115 17.47 -0.24 -13.74
C THR A 115 16.23 -0.11 -12.89
N GLN A 116 15.21 -0.90 -13.19
CA GLN A 116 14.00 -0.98 -12.37
C GLN A 116 14.04 -2.16 -11.39
N MET A 117 15.24 -2.51 -10.91
CA MET A 117 15.43 -3.66 -10.02
C MET A 117 15.03 -3.39 -8.58
N THR A 118 15.06 -2.13 -8.13
CA THR A 118 14.64 -1.72 -6.79
C THR A 118 13.65 -0.59 -6.86
N HIS A 119 12.55 -0.71 -6.13
CA HIS A 119 11.54 0.30 -6.04
C HIS A 119 11.05 0.43 -4.59
N LEU A 120 10.96 1.64 -4.09
CA LEU A 120 10.38 1.95 -2.79
C LEU A 120 9.28 2.97 -3.00
N SER A 121 8.05 2.58 -2.70
CA SER A 121 6.90 3.48 -2.64
C SER A 121 6.58 3.77 -1.18
N ILE A 122 6.36 5.02 -0.84
CA ILE A 122 6.04 5.46 0.52
C ILE A 122 4.68 6.14 0.49
N MET A 123 3.77 5.71 1.36
CA MET A 123 2.46 6.31 1.55
C MET A 123 2.29 6.74 3.01
N GLU A 124 1.97 8.01 3.24
CA GLU A 124 1.67 8.54 4.55
C GLU A 124 0.16 8.58 4.77
N THR A 125 -0.32 7.96 5.85
CA THR A 125 -1.75 7.90 6.18
C THR A 125 -2.12 8.75 7.40
N GLY A 126 -1.13 9.18 8.18
CA GLY A 126 -1.31 9.94 9.42
C GLY A 126 -1.69 11.43 9.25
N ARG A 127 -1.67 11.97 8.02
CA ARG A 127 -1.98 13.38 7.74
C ARG A 127 -2.97 13.56 6.59
N THR A 128 -4.04 12.83 6.57
CA THR A 128 -5.02 12.93 5.48
C THR A 128 -6.07 14.02 5.67
N GLU A 129 -6.13 14.66 6.83
CA GLU A 129 -7.19 15.61 7.18
C GLU A 129 -7.28 16.81 6.22
N TYR A 130 -6.14 17.34 5.76
CA TYR A 130 -6.13 18.46 4.81
C TYR A 130 -6.77 18.11 3.45
N LEU A 131 -6.89 16.83 3.13
CA LEU A 131 -7.55 16.37 1.90
C LEU A 131 -9.08 16.55 1.95
N ARG A 132 -9.66 16.83 3.12
CA ARG A 132 -11.10 17.14 3.24
C ARG A 132 -11.51 18.37 2.46
N GLU A 133 -10.61 19.34 2.31
CA GLU A 133 -10.87 20.55 1.54
C GLU A 133 -10.87 20.28 0.03
N LYS A 134 -10.33 19.14 -0.39
CA LYS A 134 -10.27 18.73 -1.78
C LYS A 134 -11.56 18.02 -2.19
N ALA A 135 -12.18 18.47 -3.25
CA ALA A 135 -13.36 17.78 -3.78
C ALA A 135 -13.02 16.29 -4.09
N ILE A 136 -13.90 15.36 -3.71
CA ILE A 136 -13.65 13.90 -3.83
C ILE A 136 -13.29 13.49 -5.26
N GLN A 137 -13.89 14.14 -6.28
CA GLN A 137 -13.59 13.89 -7.69
C GLN A 137 -12.14 14.24 -8.07
N LYS A 138 -11.51 15.14 -7.32
CA LYS A 138 -10.13 15.61 -7.55
C LYS A 138 -9.09 14.83 -6.75
N LEU A 139 -9.53 13.94 -5.85
CA LEU A 139 -8.62 13.06 -5.13
C LEU A 139 -8.00 12.05 -6.10
N SER A 140 -6.69 11.89 -6.08
CA SER A 140 -6.00 10.82 -6.78
C SER A 140 -6.35 9.45 -6.18
N GLY A 141 -6.10 8.37 -6.92
CA GLY A 141 -6.29 7.01 -6.39
C GLY A 141 -5.50 6.77 -5.12
N LEU A 142 -4.25 7.24 -5.06
CA LEU A 142 -3.38 7.09 -3.90
C LEU A 142 -3.88 7.89 -2.68
N GLU A 143 -4.36 9.11 -2.88
CA GLU A 143 -4.97 9.91 -1.80
C GLU A 143 -6.21 9.22 -1.23
N ARG A 144 -7.05 8.64 -2.08
CA ARG A 144 -8.21 7.86 -1.64
C ARG A 144 -7.81 6.63 -0.82
N TRP A 145 -6.77 5.91 -1.25
CA TRP A 145 -6.23 4.78 -0.49
C TRP A 145 -5.66 5.22 0.86
N ALA A 146 -4.92 6.32 0.92
CA ALA A 146 -4.37 6.86 2.16
C ALA A 146 -5.48 7.27 3.15
N ILE A 147 -6.55 7.90 2.65
CA ILE A 147 -7.72 8.26 3.46
C ILE A 147 -8.38 7.00 4.02
N LEU A 148 -8.66 6.01 3.18
CA LEU A 148 -9.27 4.76 3.62
C LEU A 148 -8.41 4.10 4.70
N TYR A 149 -7.13 3.89 4.40
CA TYR A 149 -6.23 3.13 5.27
C TYR A 149 -6.01 3.81 6.63
N GLY A 150 -5.83 5.14 6.64
CA GLY A 150 -5.57 5.89 7.86
C GLY A 150 -6.80 6.18 8.72
N ASN A 151 -8.03 6.06 8.16
CA ASN A 151 -9.23 6.53 8.87
C ASN A 151 -10.35 5.49 8.97
N LEU A 152 -10.14 4.26 8.48
CA LEU A 152 -11.23 3.26 8.42
C LEU A 152 -11.80 2.90 9.80
N ALA A 153 -11.01 3.01 10.86
CA ALA A 153 -11.46 2.74 12.23
C ALA A 153 -12.10 3.94 12.94
N ASP A 154 -12.11 5.11 12.30
CA ASP A 154 -12.62 6.35 12.89
C ASP A 154 -14.09 6.58 12.51
N PRO A 155 -15.06 6.51 13.47
CA PRO A 155 -16.48 6.73 13.20
C PRO A 155 -16.78 8.11 12.63
N GLU A 156 -16.00 9.14 12.99
CA GLU A 156 -16.20 10.52 12.52
C GLU A 156 -15.85 10.69 11.05
N LYS A 157 -15.07 9.78 10.50
CA LYS A 157 -14.65 9.76 9.08
C LYS A 157 -15.55 8.89 8.21
N ARG A 158 -16.51 8.15 8.77
CA ARG A 158 -17.36 7.18 8.07
C ARG A 158 -18.00 7.76 6.82
N GLU A 159 -18.63 8.92 6.94
CA GLU A 159 -19.31 9.55 5.81
C GLU A 159 -18.34 9.92 4.68
N TRP A 160 -17.17 10.41 5.02
CA TRP A 160 -16.14 10.73 4.04
C TRP A 160 -15.65 9.49 3.30
N ILE A 161 -15.40 8.39 4.01
CA ILE A 161 -15.00 7.10 3.42
C ILE A 161 -16.13 6.53 2.56
N ARG A 162 -17.38 6.63 3.01
CA ARG A 162 -18.54 6.20 2.23
C ARG A 162 -18.61 6.90 0.88
N GLN A 163 -18.49 8.22 0.87
CA GLN A 163 -18.49 9.02 -0.37
C GLN A 163 -17.33 8.68 -1.32
N ILE A 164 -16.17 8.32 -0.79
CA ILE A 164 -15.02 7.85 -1.57
C ILE A 164 -15.35 6.48 -2.19
N CYS A 165 -15.89 5.54 -1.40
CA CYS A 165 -16.28 4.21 -1.86
C CYS A 165 -17.40 4.22 -2.91
N GLU A 166 -18.27 5.22 -2.92
CA GLU A 166 -19.27 5.40 -3.98
C GLU A 166 -18.67 5.66 -5.36
N ARG A 167 -17.45 6.21 -5.38
CA ARG A 167 -16.74 6.64 -6.60
C ARG A 167 -15.56 5.75 -6.98
N ASP A 168 -15.19 4.83 -6.10
CA ASP A 168 -14.05 3.94 -6.31
C ASP A 168 -14.44 2.49 -5.97
N GLU A 169 -14.76 1.75 -7.02
CA GLU A 169 -15.20 0.35 -6.89
C GLU A 169 -14.13 -0.56 -6.27
N ASN A 170 -12.84 -0.26 -6.44
CA ASN A 170 -11.77 -1.05 -5.83
C ASN A 170 -11.75 -0.87 -4.30
N LEU A 171 -11.89 0.38 -3.82
CA LEU A 171 -11.98 0.66 -2.39
C LEU A 171 -13.27 0.07 -1.80
N ARG A 172 -14.38 0.16 -2.52
CA ARG A 172 -15.65 -0.47 -2.14
C ARG A 172 -15.50 -1.98 -1.96
N LYS A 173 -14.81 -2.67 -2.88
CA LYS A 173 -14.51 -4.12 -2.77
C LYS A 173 -13.69 -4.44 -1.53
N VAL A 174 -12.69 -3.61 -1.21
CA VAL A 174 -11.87 -3.78 0.00
C VAL A 174 -12.70 -3.65 1.26
N VAL A 175 -13.50 -2.57 1.39
CA VAL A 175 -14.39 -2.35 2.54
C VAL A 175 -15.39 -3.49 2.69
N ARG A 176 -15.98 -3.96 1.58
CA ARG A 176 -16.86 -5.14 1.57
C ARG A 176 -16.13 -6.37 2.11
N LYS A 177 -14.94 -6.67 1.56
CA LYS A 177 -14.17 -7.83 1.98
C LYS A 177 -13.80 -7.77 3.46
N MET A 178 -13.40 -6.62 3.95
CA MET A 178 -13.11 -6.41 5.38
C MET A 178 -14.37 -6.58 6.25
N SER A 179 -15.55 -6.17 5.77
CA SER A 179 -16.80 -6.34 6.51
C SER A 179 -17.26 -7.81 6.65
N GLU A 180 -16.77 -8.68 5.76
CA GLU A 180 -17.03 -10.12 5.76
C GLU A 180 -16.04 -10.91 6.64
N MET A 181 -14.90 -10.31 7.00
CA MET A 181 -13.89 -10.98 7.80
C MET A 181 -14.28 -11.00 9.28
N THR A 182 -14.17 -12.17 9.91
CA THR A 182 -14.27 -12.33 11.36
C THR A 182 -12.87 -12.22 11.98
N MET A 183 -12.48 -11.03 12.44
CA MET A 183 -11.18 -10.79 13.08
C MET A 183 -11.36 -10.00 14.39
N ASP A 184 -10.40 -10.13 15.30
CA ASP A 184 -10.37 -9.48 16.64
C ASP A 184 -10.20 -7.94 16.62
N PHE A 185 -10.37 -7.30 15.46
CA PHE A 185 -10.30 -5.84 15.30
C PHE A 185 -11.71 -5.23 15.32
N GLU A 186 -12.37 -5.24 16.46
CA GLU A 186 -13.77 -4.80 16.62
C GLU A 186 -14.07 -3.41 16.01
N ALA A 187 -13.17 -2.44 16.15
CA ALA A 187 -13.38 -1.09 15.64
C ALA A 187 -13.43 -1.07 14.10
N TYR A 188 -12.44 -1.66 13.43
CA TYR A 188 -12.41 -1.77 11.97
C TYR A 188 -13.62 -2.52 11.42
N PHE A 189 -13.98 -3.63 12.06
CA PHE A 189 -15.10 -4.47 11.65
C PHE A 189 -16.44 -3.76 11.78
N ARG A 190 -16.65 -3.01 12.86
CA ARG A 190 -17.86 -2.21 13.09
C ARG A 190 -18.02 -1.14 12.03
N GLU A 191 -16.95 -0.39 11.75
CA GLU A 191 -16.97 0.70 10.78
C GLU A 191 -17.15 0.19 9.36
N THR A 192 -16.47 -0.87 8.95
CA THR A 192 -16.65 -1.45 7.62
C THR A 192 -18.06 -1.96 7.38
N LYS A 193 -18.68 -2.61 8.37
CA LYS A 193 -20.10 -3.02 8.30
C LYS A 193 -21.06 -1.83 8.17
N ALA A 194 -20.82 -0.76 8.94
CA ALA A 194 -21.65 0.44 8.88
C ALA A 194 -21.54 1.11 7.49
N ILE A 195 -20.33 1.28 6.97
CA ILE A 195 -20.08 1.84 5.63
C ILE A 195 -20.79 1.01 4.56
N MET A 196 -20.67 -0.31 4.60
CA MET A 196 -21.34 -1.19 3.62
C MET A 196 -22.87 -1.07 3.67
N ALA A 197 -23.46 -1.06 4.86
CA ALA A 197 -24.90 -0.90 5.02
C ALA A 197 -25.42 0.44 4.46
N GLU A 198 -24.63 1.50 4.55
CA GLU A 198 -24.96 2.81 3.98
C GLU A 198 -24.83 2.82 2.45
N LEU A 199 -23.78 2.21 1.90
CA LEU A 199 -23.59 2.07 0.46
C LEU A 199 -24.75 1.27 -0.18
N GLU A 200 -25.16 0.16 0.41
CA GLU A 200 -26.26 -0.65 -0.08
C GLU A 200 -27.62 0.07 -0.01
N ARG A 201 -27.83 0.94 1.01
CA ARG A 201 -29.02 1.79 1.06
C ARG A 201 -29.04 2.82 -0.07
N ALA A 202 -27.89 3.47 -0.31
CA ALA A 202 -27.77 4.44 -1.38
C ALA A 202 -27.98 3.81 -2.77
N ASP A 203 -27.49 2.58 -2.98
CA ASP A 203 -27.69 1.85 -4.23
C ASP A 203 -29.19 1.53 -4.45
N ARG A 204 -29.86 0.98 -3.44
CA ARG A 204 -31.31 0.70 -3.54
C ARG A 204 -32.15 1.95 -3.82
N GLN A 205 -31.76 3.10 -3.24
CA GLN A 205 -32.46 4.37 -3.49
C GLN A 205 -32.25 4.83 -4.94
N ARG A 206 -31.05 4.67 -5.50
CA ARG A 206 -30.79 5.00 -6.92
C ARG A 206 -31.56 4.11 -7.87
N GLU A 207 -31.55 2.79 -7.64
CA GLU A 207 -32.32 1.84 -8.44
C GLU A 207 -33.82 2.14 -8.43
N TRP A 208 -34.37 2.55 -7.28
CA TRP A 208 -35.79 2.95 -7.18
C TRP A 208 -36.12 4.22 -7.99
N LEU A 209 -35.22 5.21 -7.98
CA LEU A 209 -35.37 6.45 -8.74
C LEU A 209 -35.22 6.26 -10.26
N GLU A 210 -34.50 5.24 -10.71
CA GLU A 210 -34.35 4.91 -12.13
C GLU A 210 -35.52 4.10 -12.70
N GLN A 211 -36.34 3.48 -11.86
CA GLN A 211 -37.49 2.68 -12.25
C GLN A 211 -38.81 3.43 -12.21
N GLY A 212 -38.86 4.65 -11.69
CA GLY A 212 -40.05 5.53 -11.61
C GLY A 212 -39.94 6.72 -12.53
#